data_1070e9e23ceb3a8ae91a2f6486462a29
#
_entry.id   1070e9e23ceb3a8ae91a2f6486462a29
#
_cell.length_a   1.000
_cell.length_b   1.000
_cell.length_c   1.000
_cell.angle_alpha   90.00
_cell.angle_beta   90.00
_cell.angle_gamma   90.00
#
_symmetry.space_group_name_H-M   'P 1'
#
loop_
_entity.id
_entity.type
_entity.pdbx_description
1 polymer ?
#
loop_
_entity_poly.entity_id
_entity_poly.type
_entity_poly.pdbx_seq_one_letter_code
_entity_poly.pdbx_strand_id
1 'polypeptide(L)'
;EQQLGEPWYRLYYDTRAVQVVFPNLEPGDVVEVRYRIDDVAHRNLFADYFGDLHLWQDFVPVAHKRYLLITPTSREIFQNASTQTVQHTQRVEGKRRIDDYAWSNVPPLHTEEGMPGITEESPYLHVSTYRNWQDVGHWYWGLIRDQLYADQALKRTVTELVTGKKTTQEKVVAIHDWVVNHTRYVGLEFGIHGFLPYRVPLIVQRGFGDCKDKASLMFTMLRE
;
A
#
# COMPACT_ATOMS: atom_id res chain seq x y z
N GLU A 1 -23.19 -5.19 4.34
CA GLU A 1 -21.75 -5.16 4.65
C GLU A 1 -21.14 -6.48 4.20
N GLN A 2 -20.07 -6.44 3.44
CA GLN A 2 -19.41 -7.61 2.89
C GLN A 2 -17.92 -7.56 3.22
N GLN A 3 -17.35 -8.67 3.71
CA GLN A 3 -15.92 -8.79 3.87
C GLN A 3 -15.28 -8.90 2.48
N LEU A 4 -14.27 -8.07 2.22
CA LEU A 4 -13.50 -8.13 0.99
C LEU A 4 -12.37 -9.15 1.11
N GLY A 5 -12.04 -9.79 0.00
CA GLY A 5 -10.95 -10.72 -0.15
C GLY A 5 -10.85 -11.12 -1.62
N GLU A 6 -9.69 -11.60 -2.01
CA GLU A 6 -9.44 -12.08 -3.36
C GLU A 6 -9.07 -13.58 -3.30
N PRO A 7 -10.04 -14.48 -3.01
CA PRO A 7 -9.78 -15.90 -2.80
C PRO A 7 -9.16 -16.58 -4.02
N TRP A 8 -9.46 -16.09 -5.23
CA TRP A 8 -8.85 -16.56 -6.49
C TRP A 8 -7.32 -16.37 -6.51
N TYR A 9 -6.84 -15.26 -5.88
CA TYR A 9 -5.43 -14.98 -5.70
C TYR A 9 -4.89 -15.46 -4.34
N ARG A 10 -5.73 -16.11 -3.51
CA ARG A 10 -5.41 -16.55 -2.16
C ARG A 10 -4.95 -15.40 -1.25
N LEU A 11 -5.58 -14.24 -1.42
CA LEU A 11 -5.37 -13.04 -0.61
C LEU A 11 -6.55 -12.82 0.32
N TYR A 12 -6.25 -12.67 1.61
CA TYR A 12 -7.24 -12.49 2.68
C TYR A 12 -6.84 -11.29 3.54
N TYR A 13 -7.78 -10.36 3.74
CA TYR A 13 -7.61 -9.16 4.54
C TYR A 13 -8.87 -8.85 5.34
N ASP A 14 -8.75 -7.94 6.32
CA ASP A 14 -9.84 -7.56 7.24
C ASP A 14 -10.69 -6.38 6.74
N THR A 15 -10.51 -5.96 5.51
CA THR A 15 -11.27 -4.88 4.89
C THR A 15 -12.72 -5.30 4.62
N ARG A 16 -13.65 -4.40 4.89
CA ARG A 16 -15.09 -4.58 4.62
C ARG A 16 -15.61 -3.50 3.69
N ALA A 17 -16.60 -3.84 2.88
CA ALA A 17 -17.31 -2.90 2.03
C ALA A 17 -18.77 -2.74 2.50
N VAL A 18 -19.27 -1.52 2.40
CA VAL A 18 -20.70 -1.22 2.50
C VAL A 18 -21.22 -0.96 1.10
N GLN A 19 -22.11 -1.80 0.62
CA GLN A 19 -22.77 -1.62 -0.67
C GLN A 19 -24.12 -0.93 -0.44
N VAL A 20 -24.34 0.17 -1.16
CA VAL A 20 -25.61 0.89 -1.20
C VAL A 20 -26.17 0.77 -2.61
N VAL A 21 -27.39 0.27 -2.73
CA VAL A 21 -28.10 0.12 -4.01
C VAL A 21 -29.18 1.18 -4.10
N PHE A 22 -29.21 1.93 -5.19
CA PHE A 22 -30.24 2.91 -5.50
C PHE A 22 -31.14 2.33 -6.58
N PRO A 23 -32.33 1.78 -6.23
CA PRO A 23 -33.24 1.19 -7.21
C PRO A 23 -33.98 2.28 -8.00
N ASN A 24 -34.38 1.95 -9.23
CA ASN A 24 -35.28 2.76 -10.07
C ASN A 24 -34.75 4.17 -10.39
N LEU A 25 -33.44 4.33 -10.58
CA LEU A 25 -32.88 5.59 -11.06
C LEU A 25 -33.23 5.83 -12.54
N GLU A 26 -33.65 7.04 -12.87
CA GLU A 26 -33.93 7.48 -14.23
C GLU A 26 -32.97 8.62 -14.67
N PRO A 27 -32.79 8.83 -15.99
CA PRO A 27 -32.01 9.95 -16.48
C PRO A 27 -32.55 11.30 -15.95
N GLY A 28 -31.68 12.06 -15.28
CA GLY A 28 -32.04 13.31 -14.62
C GLY A 28 -32.07 13.22 -13.09
N ASP A 29 -32.08 12.03 -12.54
CA ASP A 29 -32.01 11.84 -11.09
C ASP A 29 -30.62 12.25 -10.55
N VAL A 30 -30.62 12.77 -9.33
CA VAL A 30 -29.42 13.16 -8.60
C VAL A 30 -29.28 12.31 -7.33
N VAL A 31 -28.13 11.68 -7.20
CA VAL A 31 -27.78 10.89 -5.99
C VAL A 31 -26.74 11.65 -5.19
N GLU A 32 -27.03 11.92 -3.92
CA GLU A 32 -26.06 12.46 -2.97
C GLU A 32 -25.57 11.36 -2.04
N VAL A 33 -24.24 11.18 -1.97
CA VAL A 33 -23.60 10.24 -1.04
C VAL A 33 -22.69 11.02 -0.10
N ARG A 34 -22.91 10.88 1.21
CA ARG A 34 -22.03 11.44 2.24
C ARG A 34 -21.57 10.33 3.15
N TYR A 35 -20.26 10.25 3.36
CA TYR A 35 -19.67 9.28 4.28
C TYR A 35 -18.51 9.89 5.05
N ARG A 36 -18.16 9.24 6.15
CA ARG A 36 -17.01 9.57 6.97
C ARG A 36 -16.20 8.30 7.21
N ILE A 37 -14.88 8.40 7.06
CA ILE A 37 -13.94 7.36 7.46
C ILE A 37 -13.19 7.90 8.68
N ASP A 38 -13.26 7.17 9.79
CA ASP A 38 -12.55 7.48 11.01
C ASP A 38 -11.45 6.45 11.23
N ASP A 39 -10.21 6.87 11.10
CA ASP A 39 -9.03 6.04 11.35
C ASP A 39 -8.52 6.24 12.79
N VAL A 40 -9.44 6.20 13.74
CA VAL A 40 -9.18 6.48 15.16
C VAL A 40 -9.27 5.27 16.07
N ALA A 41 -9.76 4.13 15.55
CA ALA A 41 -10.13 2.97 16.37
C ALA A 41 -8.93 2.18 16.90
N HIS A 42 -7.76 2.31 16.29
CA HIS A 42 -6.61 1.49 16.59
C HIS A 42 -5.32 2.33 16.67
N ARG A 43 -4.33 1.78 17.40
CA ARG A 43 -2.99 2.33 17.43
C ARG A 43 -2.47 2.48 16.00
N ASN A 44 -1.97 3.68 15.67
CA ASN A 44 -1.33 3.92 14.38
C ASN A 44 -0.07 3.05 14.26
N LEU A 45 -0.17 1.99 13.46
CA LEU A 45 0.92 1.04 13.20
C LEU A 45 2.00 1.64 12.28
N PHE A 46 1.72 2.77 11.64
CA PHE A 46 2.63 3.49 10.74
C PHE A 46 3.44 4.57 11.44
N ALA A 47 3.64 4.45 12.77
CA ALA A 47 4.48 5.36 13.54
C ALA A 47 4.16 6.84 13.32
N ASP A 48 2.87 7.20 13.44
CA ASP A 48 2.36 8.56 13.25
C ASP A 48 2.39 9.07 11.78
N TYR A 49 2.58 8.19 10.81
CA TYR A 49 2.45 8.54 9.40
C TYR A 49 1.01 8.98 9.08
N PHE A 50 0.92 10.02 8.27
CA PHE A 50 -0.29 10.41 7.55
C PHE A 50 0.10 10.68 6.09
N GLY A 51 -0.71 10.21 5.16
CA GLY A 51 -0.54 10.48 3.74
C GLY A 51 -1.79 10.15 2.96
N ASP A 52 -1.96 10.81 1.82
CA ASP A 52 -3.05 10.62 0.89
C ASP A 52 -2.59 10.93 -0.54
N LEU A 53 -3.12 10.18 -1.50
CA LEU A 53 -2.94 10.43 -2.93
C LEU A 53 -4.32 10.71 -3.54
N HIS A 54 -4.61 11.99 -3.74
CA HIS A 54 -5.85 12.45 -4.34
C HIS A 54 -5.69 12.62 -5.85
N LEU A 55 -6.41 11.80 -6.62
CA LEU A 55 -6.45 11.91 -8.08
C LEU A 55 -7.52 12.92 -8.50
N TRP A 56 -7.22 13.78 -9.46
CA TRP A 56 -8.15 14.83 -9.88
C TRP A 56 -9.12 14.37 -10.96
N GLN A 57 -8.69 13.57 -11.90
CA GLN A 57 -9.55 13.02 -12.96
C GLN A 57 -10.16 11.68 -12.58
N ASP A 58 -11.30 11.40 -13.16
CA ASP A 58 -11.99 10.12 -13.13
C ASP A 58 -12.42 9.75 -14.55
N PHE A 59 -13.00 8.59 -14.77
CA PHE A 59 -13.48 8.16 -16.11
C PHE A 59 -14.75 8.89 -16.57
N VAL A 60 -15.32 9.74 -15.71
CA VAL A 60 -16.47 10.61 -16.02
C VAL A 60 -16.11 12.06 -15.79
N PRO A 61 -16.75 13.01 -16.51
CA PRO A 61 -16.52 14.42 -16.26
C PRO A 61 -17.02 14.82 -14.88
N VAL A 62 -16.26 15.69 -14.20
CA VAL A 62 -16.61 16.17 -12.85
C VAL A 62 -16.79 17.68 -12.90
N ALA A 63 -17.97 18.17 -12.59
CA ALA A 63 -18.28 19.60 -12.63
C ALA A 63 -17.43 20.39 -11.62
N HIS A 64 -17.26 19.85 -10.39
CA HIS A 64 -16.44 20.49 -9.37
C HIS A 64 -15.85 19.43 -8.43
N LYS A 65 -14.54 19.44 -8.27
CA LYS A 65 -13.80 18.57 -7.36
C LYS A 65 -13.01 19.43 -6.36
N ARG A 66 -13.10 19.09 -5.08
CA ARG A 66 -12.45 19.83 -4.01
C ARG A 66 -11.81 18.89 -3.03
N TYR A 67 -10.59 19.21 -2.63
CA TYR A 67 -9.87 18.53 -1.56
C TYR A 67 -9.53 19.54 -0.47
N LEU A 68 -9.98 19.29 0.75
CA LEU A 68 -9.76 20.15 1.90
C LEU A 68 -8.90 19.43 2.92
N LEU A 69 -7.67 19.88 3.09
CA LEU A 69 -6.73 19.34 4.05
C LEU A 69 -6.67 20.23 5.30
N ILE A 70 -7.06 19.69 6.44
CA ILE A 70 -7.03 20.40 7.72
C ILE A 70 -6.04 19.71 8.66
N THR A 71 -4.97 20.41 9.01
CA THR A 71 -3.89 19.86 9.82
C THR A 71 -3.54 20.79 11.01
N PRO A 72 -2.98 20.25 12.10
CA PRO A 72 -2.39 21.10 13.14
C PRO A 72 -1.26 21.94 12.56
N THR A 73 -1.16 23.22 12.97
CA THR A 73 -0.05 24.09 12.54
C THR A 73 1.32 23.60 13.01
N SER A 74 1.36 22.81 14.06
CA SER A 74 2.58 22.19 14.61
C SER A 74 3.07 20.97 13.81
N ARG A 75 2.25 20.45 12.88
CA ARG A 75 2.59 19.26 12.09
C ARG A 75 3.08 19.67 10.71
N GLU A 76 4.27 19.21 10.34
CA GLU A 76 4.78 19.38 8.99
C GLU A 76 4.10 18.38 8.07
N ILE A 77 3.60 18.85 6.94
CA ILE A 77 3.01 18.04 5.86
C ILE A 77 3.67 18.47 4.56
N PHE A 78 4.24 17.51 3.85
CA PHE A 78 4.80 17.71 2.53
C PHE A 78 3.71 17.49 1.50
N GLN A 79 3.67 18.33 0.48
CA GLN A 79 2.64 18.35 -0.55
C GLN A 79 3.30 18.41 -1.92
N ASN A 80 2.84 17.58 -2.85
CA ASN A 80 3.28 17.58 -4.24
C ASN A 80 2.06 17.51 -5.16
N ALA A 81 1.84 18.57 -5.93
CA ALA A 81 0.80 18.63 -6.95
C ALA A 81 1.43 18.43 -8.34
N SER A 82 0.92 17.50 -9.12
CA SER A 82 1.43 17.19 -10.46
C SER A 82 0.97 18.19 -11.51
N THR A 83 0.03 19.10 -11.20
CA THR A 83 -0.52 20.10 -12.12
C THR A 83 -0.73 21.44 -11.45
N GLN A 84 -0.59 22.52 -12.22
CA GLN A 84 -0.88 23.90 -11.80
C GLN A 84 -2.34 24.33 -12.09
N THR A 85 -3.14 23.45 -12.70
CA THR A 85 -4.55 23.77 -13.04
C THR A 85 -5.43 23.84 -11.78
N VAL A 86 -5.04 23.14 -10.73
CA VAL A 86 -5.77 23.11 -9.45
C VAL A 86 -5.53 24.42 -8.71
N GLN A 87 -6.60 25.11 -8.36
CA GLN A 87 -6.53 26.30 -7.52
C GLN A 87 -6.20 25.88 -6.09
N HIS A 88 -5.23 26.52 -5.48
CA HIS A 88 -4.84 26.27 -4.09
C HIS A 88 -4.88 27.56 -3.28
N THR A 89 -5.55 27.52 -2.14
CA THR A 89 -5.52 28.56 -1.12
C THR A 89 -5.17 27.97 0.24
N GLN A 90 -4.42 28.73 1.03
CA GLN A 90 -4.04 28.31 2.39
C GLN A 90 -4.43 29.40 3.37
N ARG A 91 -4.98 28.98 4.52
CA ARG A 91 -5.26 29.87 5.65
C ARG A 91 -4.98 29.18 6.99
N VAL A 92 -4.80 29.99 8.02
CA VAL A 92 -4.63 29.50 9.40
C VAL A 92 -5.80 29.99 10.24
N GLU A 93 -6.45 29.03 10.92
CA GLU A 93 -7.55 29.30 11.87
C GLU A 93 -7.18 28.71 13.25
N GLY A 94 -6.75 29.57 14.17
CA GLY A 94 -6.25 29.16 15.46
C GLY A 94 -5.03 28.25 15.35
N LYS A 95 -5.15 26.99 15.79
CA LYS A 95 -4.08 25.98 15.71
C LYS A 95 -4.22 25.06 14.49
N ARG A 96 -5.04 25.43 13.50
CA ARG A 96 -5.27 24.63 12.31
C ARG A 96 -4.78 25.36 11.07
N ARG A 97 -4.07 24.67 10.22
CA ARG A 97 -3.78 25.06 8.84
C ARG A 97 -4.81 24.39 7.94
N ILE A 98 -5.37 25.16 7.04
CA ILE A 98 -6.39 24.71 6.09
C ILE A 98 -5.86 24.97 4.70
N ASP A 99 -5.59 23.91 3.96
CA ASP A 99 -5.22 23.92 2.56
C ASP A 99 -6.45 23.49 1.76
N ASP A 100 -6.87 24.33 0.83
CA ASP A 100 -8.08 24.16 0.02
C ASP A 100 -7.70 24.10 -1.45
N TYR A 101 -7.92 22.95 -2.04
CA TYR A 101 -7.63 22.67 -3.44
C TYR A 101 -8.94 22.47 -4.20
N ALA A 102 -9.11 23.13 -5.33
CA ALA A 102 -10.32 23.04 -6.14
C ALA A 102 -10.02 23.03 -7.64
N TRP A 103 -10.79 22.24 -8.37
CA TRP A 103 -10.79 22.22 -9.82
C TRP A 103 -12.23 22.10 -10.34
N SER A 104 -12.61 23.01 -11.25
CA SER A 104 -13.94 23.02 -11.88
C SER A 104 -13.85 22.58 -13.33
N ASN A 105 -14.90 21.92 -13.82
CA ASN A 105 -14.98 21.37 -15.17
C ASN A 105 -13.81 20.40 -15.47
N VAL A 106 -13.59 19.47 -14.56
CA VAL A 106 -12.53 18.46 -14.70
C VAL A 106 -12.91 17.52 -15.84
N PRO A 107 -12.07 17.40 -16.89
CA PRO A 107 -12.36 16.50 -18.00
C PRO A 107 -12.22 15.05 -17.56
N PRO A 108 -12.94 14.11 -18.19
CA PRO A 108 -12.75 12.71 -17.95
C PRO A 108 -11.36 12.24 -18.40
N LEU A 109 -10.84 11.22 -17.72
CA LEU A 109 -9.67 10.50 -18.21
C LEU A 109 -10.12 9.55 -19.34
N HIS A 110 -9.52 9.69 -20.50
CA HIS A 110 -9.77 8.79 -21.63
C HIS A 110 -8.85 7.58 -21.52
N THR A 111 -9.44 6.39 -21.56
CA THR A 111 -8.68 5.14 -21.52
C THR A 111 -8.30 4.69 -22.92
N GLU A 112 -7.07 4.19 -23.05
CA GLU A 112 -6.54 3.58 -24.27
C GLU A 112 -6.04 2.18 -23.97
N GLU A 113 -5.99 1.34 -25.01
CA GLU A 113 -5.41 0.00 -24.87
C GLU A 113 -3.91 0.10 -24.55
N GLY A 114 -3.48 -0.55 -23.48
CA GLY A 114 -2.08 -0.54 -23.04
C GLY A 114 -1.64 0.72 -22.29
N MET A 115 -2.55 1.63 -21.93
CA MET A 115 -2.20 2.80 -21.13
C MET A 115 -1.72 2.39 -19.73
N PRO A 116 -0.85 3.19 -19.08
CA PRO A 116 -0.47 3.01 -17.67
C PRO A 116 -1.66 3.09 -16.71
N GLY A 117 -1.40 2.77 -15.44
CA GLY A 117 -2.44 2.88 -14.40
C GLY A 117 -2.93 4.32 -14.20
N ILE A 118 -4.18 4.49 -13.76
CA ILE A 118 -4.79 5.80 -13.52
C ILE A 118 -3.94 6.70 -12.60
N THR A 119 -3.19 6.12 -11.68
CA THR A 119 -2.30 6.85 -10.76
C THR A 119 -1.08 7.46 -11.44
N GLU A 120 -0.76 7.02 -12.66
CA GLU A 120 0.34 7.57 -13.46
C GLU A 120 -0.15 8.63 -14.45
N GLU A 121 -1.39 8.49 -14.91
CA GLU A 121 -1.97 9.36 -15.94
C GLU A 121 -2.78 10.53 -15.37
N SER A 122 -3.56 10.30 -14.31
CA SER A 122 -4.38 11.34 -13.70
C SER A 122 -3.52 12.37 -12.97
N PRO A 123 -3.75 13.68 -13.17
CA PRO A 123 -3.20 14.69 -12.27
C PRO A 123 -3.54 14.39 -10.83
N TYR A 124 -2.57 14.57 -9.95
CA TYR A 124 -2.70 14.20 -8.54
C TYR A 124 -2.24 15.30 -7.58
N LEU A 125 -2.72 15.20 -6.35
CA LEU A 125 -2.16 15.83 -5.16
C LEU A 125 -1.70 14.70 -4.21
N HIS A 126 -0.42 14.64 -3.93
CA HIS A 126 0.15 13.76 -2.92
C HIS A 126 0.48 14.56 -1.66
N VAL A 127 -0.02 14.11 -0.52
CA VAL A 127 0.28 14.67 0.79
C VAL A 127 0.94 13.60 1.67
N SER A 128 1.95 13.98 2.46
CA SER A 128 2.69 13.02 3.27
C SER A 128 3.35 13.70 4.47
N THR A 129 3.44 12.99 5.59
CA THR A 129 4.32 13.34 6.70
C THR A 129 5.76 12.86 6.50
N TYR A 130 6.01 11.98 5.53
CA TYR A 130 7.37 11.62 5.12
C TYR A 130 7.88 12.59 4.06
N ARG A 131 9.10 13.06 4.23
CA ARG A 131 9.75 14.04 3.37
C ARG A 131 10.25 13.40 2.07
N ASN A 132 10.74 12.18 2.16
CA ASN A 132 11.44 11.51 1.07
C ASN A 132 11.38 9.97 1.24
N TRP A 133 11.87 9.26 0.25
CA TRP A 133 11.93 7.80 0.24
C TRP A 133 12.85 7.19 1.30
N GLN A 134 13.85 7.94 1.80
CA GLN A 134 14.70 7.49 2.90
C GLN A 134 13.90 7.34 4.19
N ASP A 135 12.96 8.27 4.47
CA ASP A 135 12.07 8.17 5.63
C ASP A 135 11.20 6.92 5.53
N VAL A 136 10.64 6.64 4.35
CA VAL A 136 9.87 5.41 4.08
C VAL A 136 10.74 4.18 4.26
N GLY A 137 11.96 4.19 3.71
CA GLY A 137 12.92 3.10 3.83
C GLY A 137 13.34 2.82 5.27
N HIS A 138 13.58 3.87 6.07
CA HIS A 138 13.91 3.73 7.48
C HIS A 138 12.74 3.15 8.29
N TRP A 139 11.53 3.63 8.05
CA TRP A 139 10.33 3.07 8.65
C TRP A 139 10.18 1.59 8.32
N TYR A 140 10.24 1.25 7.04
CA TYR A 140 10.03 -0.13 6.58
C TYR A 140 11.12 -1.08 7.11
N TRP A 141 12.40 -0.66 7.07
CA TRP A 141 13.49 -1.44 7.64
C TRP A 141 13.31 -1.65 9.16
N GLY A 142 12.92 -0.62 9.89
CA GLY A 142 12.59 -0.73 11.32
C GLY A 142 11.47 -1.74 11.59
N LEU A 143 10.49 -1.84 10.67
CA LEU A 143 9.37 -2.76 10.76
C LEU A 143 9.80 -4.22 10.52
N ILE A 144 10.63 -4.48 9.49
CA ILE A 144 10.87 -5.86 9.02
C ILE A 144 12.14 -6.53 9.56
N ARG A 145 13.18 -5.77 9.95
CA ARG A 145 14.52 -6.31 10.27
C ARG A 145 14.50 -7.45 11.29
N ASP A 146 13.61 -7.39 12.29
CA ASP A 146 13.50 -8.38 13.34
C ASP A 146 12.72 -9.64 12.92
N GLN A 147 12.19 -9.67 11.70
CA GLN A 147 11.57 -10.83 11.07
C GLN A 147 12.59 -11.67 10.28
N LEU A 148 13.72 -11.04 9.86
CA LEU A 148 14.70 -11.57 8.92
C LEU A 148 15.83 -12.33 9.64
N TYR A 149 15.51 -13.45 10.29
CA TYR A 149 16.52 -14.30 10.93
C TYR A 149 16.35 -15.76 10.56
N ALA A 150 17.46 -16.46 10.48
CA ALA A 150 17.50 -17.90 10.30
C ALA A 150 17.68 -18.61 11.63
N ASP A 151 16.82 -19.56 11.94
CA ASP A 151 17.05 -20.50 13.03
C ASP A 151 18.07 -21.59 12.61
N GLN A 152 18.46 -22.44 13.57
CA GLN A 152 19.45 -23.49 13.32
C GLN A 152 19.01 -24.52 12.27
N ALA A 153 17.70 -24.75 12.14
CA ALA A 153 17.18 -25.67 11.14
C ALA A 153 17.34 -25.08 9.73
N LEU A 154 16.97 -23.81 9.54
CA LEU A 154 17.11 -23.13 8.26
C LEU A 154 18.59 -22.97 7.86
N LYS A 155 19.48 -22.68 8.82
CA LYS A 155 20.94 -22.63 8.56
C LYS A 155 21.49 -23.97 8.03
N ARG A 156 21.05 -25.08 8.61
CA ARG A 156 21.43 -26.43 8.11
C ARG A 156 20.89 -26.63 6.68
N THR A 157 19.62 -26.28 6.43
CA THR A 157 19.03 -26.38 5.10
C THR A 157 19.84 -25.57 4.08
N VAL A 158 20.22 -24.33 4.38
CA VAL A 158 21.06 -23.52 3.49
C VAL A 158 22.41 -24.21 3.21
N THR A 159 23.07 -24.68 4.27
CA THR A 159 24.36 -25.39 4.14
C THR A 159 24.24 -26.61 3.22
N GLU A 160 23.19 -27.40 3.37
CA GLU A 160 22.93 -28.59 2.53
C GLU A 160 22.70 -28.20 1.07
N LEU A 161 21.88 -27.16 0.83
CA LEU A 161 21.53 -26.69 -0.52
C LEU A 161 22.73 -26.18 -1.30
N VAL A 162 23.67 -25.51 -0.63
CA VAL A 162 24.85 -24.91 -1.30
C VAL A 162 26.05 -25.84 -1.34
N THR A 163 26.02 -26.95 -0.62
CA THR A 163 27.11 -27.94 -0.64
C THR A 163 27.35 -28.49 -2.04
N GLY A 164 28.60 -28.44 -2.49
CA GLY A 164 28.99 -28.88 -3.83
C GLY A 164 28.71 -27.87 -4.96
N LYS A 165 28.04 -26.76 -4.70
CA LYS A 165 27.83 -25.68 -5.68
C LYS A 165 29.12 -24.84 -5.82
N LYS A 166 29.57 -24.67 -7.05
CA LYS A 166 30.84 -24.03 -7.32
C LYS A 166 30.74 -22.51 -7.55
N THR A 167 29.61 -22.06 -8.04
CA THR A 167 29.40 -20.65 -8.38
C THR A 167 28.31 -20.00 -7.51
N THR A 168 28.38 -18.68 -7.36
CA THR A 168 27.31 -17.90 -6.69
C THR A 168 25.96 -18.11 -7.36
N GLN A 169 25.93 -18.17 -8.70
CA GLN A 169 24.72 -18.41 -9.44
C GLN A 169 24.08 -19.76 -9.11
N GLU A 170 24.86 -20.84 -9.05
CA GLU A 170 24.36 -22.17 -8.67
C GLU A 170 23.78 -22.18 -7.26
N LYS A 171 24.38 -21.45 -6.33
CA LYS A 171 23.87 -21.31 -4.95
C LYS A 171 22.57 -20.55 -4.92
N VAL A 172 22.50 -19.40 -5.61
CA VAL A 172 21.27 -18.58 -5.71
C VAL A 172 20.13 -19.38 -6.31
N VAL A 173 20.36 -20.10 -7.41
CA VAL A 173 19.35 -20.94 -8.05
C VAL A 173 18.84 -22.03 -7.10
N ALA A 174 19.77 -22.71 -6.39
CA ALA A 174 19.38 -23.76 -5.45
C ALA A 174 18.49 -23.23 -4.30
N ILE A 175 18.80 -22.04 -3.77
CA ILE A 175 18.00 -21.38 -2.74
C ILE A 175 16.64 -20.93 -3.32
N HIS A 176 16.66 -20.30 -4.49
CA HIS A 176 15.42 -19.88 -5.18
C HIS A 176 14.46 -21.06 -5.39
N ASP A 177 14.95 -22.14 -5.98
CA ASP A 177 14.14 -23.32 -6.28
C ASP A 177 13.60 -23.96 -5.01
N TRP A 178 14.39 -23.98 -3.93
CA TRP A 178 13.93 -24.45 -2.64
C TRP A 178 12.77 -23.59 -2.11
N VAL A 179 12.91 -22.25 -2.12
CA VAL A 179 11.86 -21.35 -1.65
C VAL A 179 10.57 -21.49 -2.49
N VAL A 180 10.70 -21.57 -3.81
CA VAL A 180 9.54 -21.72 -4.70
C VAL A 180 8.81 -23.04 -4.46
N ASN A 181 9.53 -24.14 -4.28
CA ASN A 181 8.94 -25.47 -4.12
C ASN A 181 8.44 -25.77 -2.69
N HIS A 182 8.98 -25.09 -1.66
CA HIS A 182 8.61 -25.34 -0.27
C HIS A 182 7.61 -24.33 0.30
N THR A 183 7.28 -23.28 -0.44
CA THR A 183 6.31 -22.27 0.02
C THR A 183 5.23 -22.03 -1.04
N ARG A 184 3.97 -22.30 -0.69
CA ARG A 184 2.81 -21.93 -1.50
C ARG A 184 2.53 -20.43 -1.37
N TYR A 185 1.98 -19.82 -2.40
CA TYR A 185 1.54 -18.43 -2.31
C TYR A 185 0.17 -18.35 -1.60
N VAL A 186 0.14 -17.73 -0.43
CA VAL A 186 -1.08 -17.40 0.32
C VAL A 186 -0.82 -16.12 1.10
N GLY A 187 -1.62 -15.08 0.89
CA GLY A 187 -1.53 -13.83 1.62
C GLY A 187 -2.56 -13.77 2.75
N LEU A 188 -2.06 -13.61 3.98
CA LEU A 188 -2.87 -13.31 5.16
C LEU A 188 -2.54 -11.89 5.62
N GLU A 189 -3.14 -10.90 4.95
CA GLU A 189 -2.82 -9.48 5.10
C GLU A 189 -3.72 -8.80 6.14
N PHE A 190 -3.78 -9.38 7.33
CA PHE A 190 -4.56 -8.84 8.44
C PHE A 190 -3.77 -7.75 9.19
N GLY A 191 -4.37 -6.59 9.36
CA GLY A 191 -3.76 -5.45 10.06
C GLY A 191 -2.41 -5.05 9.47
N ILE A 192 -1.36 -5.01 10.28
CA ILE A 192 -0.01 -4.62 9.85
C ILE A 192 0.61 -5.61 8.85
N HIS A 193 0.10 -6.83 8.76
CA HIS A 193 0.64 -7.86 7.86
C HIS A 193 0.39 -7.60 6.36
N GLY A 194 -0.32 -6.52 6.00
CA GLY A 194 -0.24 -5.97 4.65
C GLY A 194 1.18 -5.45 4.30
N PHE A 195 1.97 -5.05 5.32
CA PHE A 195 3.33 -4.50 5.17
C PHE A 195 4.40 -5.34 5.87
N LEU A 196 4.10 -5.87 7.06
CA LEU A 196 5.01 -6.66 7.88
C LEU A 196 5.00 -8.13 7.45
N PRO A 197 6.12 -8.68 6.93
CA PRO A 197 6.22 -10.11 6.70
C PRO A 197 6.16 -10.87 8.03
N TYR A 198 5.73 -12.12 7.97
CA TYR A 198 5.84 -12.99 9.12
C TYR A 198 7.31 -13.38 9.38
N ARG A 199 7.61 -13.83 10.60
CA ARG A 199 8.95 -14.29 10.95
C ARG A 199 9.36 -15.45 10.05
N VAL A 200 10.60 -15.41 9.55
CA VAL A 200 11.10 -16.40 8.58
C VAL A 200 10.94 -17.85 9.07
N PRO A 201 11.24 -18.23 10.34
CA PRO A 201 11.00 -19.59 10.80
C PRO A 201 9.52 -20.01 10.74
N LEU A 202 8.59 -19.08 10.97
CA LEU A 202 7.16 -19.35 10.86
C LEU A 202 6.73 -19.59 9.42
N ILE A 203 7.28 -18.84 8.46
CA ILE A 203 7.03 -19.04 7.02
C ILE A 203 7.47 -20.44 6.60
N VAL A 204 8.65 -20.86 7.03
CA VAL A 204 9.18 -22.21 6.79
C VAL A 204 8.27 -23.27 7.40
N GLN A 205 7.91 -23.11 8.67
CA GLN A 205 7.08 -24.07 9.42
C GLN A 205 5.71 -24.29 8.76
N ARG A 206 5.05 -23.22 8.32
CA ARG A 206 3.70 -23.30 7.73
C ARG A 206 3.70 -23.64 6.22
N GLY A 207 4.84 -23.49 5.53
CA GLY A 207 5.00 -23.80 4.13
C GLY A 207 4.16 -22.92 3.18
N PHE A 208 3.81 -21.70 3.60
CA PHE A 208 3.13 -20.72 2.77
C PHE A 208 3.43 -19.28 3.19
N GLY A 209 3.25 -18.34 2.30
CA GLY A 209 3.36 -16.91 2.49
C GLY A 209 3.09 -16.15 1.19
N ASP A 210 2.93 -14.84 1.30
CA ASP A 210 2.77 -13.96 0.15
C ASP A 210 4.12 -13.50 -0.43
N CYS A 211 4.10 -12.49 -1.32
CA CYS A 211 5.30 -11.97 -1.98
C CYS A 211 6.35 -11.48 -0.98
N LYS A 212 5.96 -10.70 0.05
CA LYS A 212 6.90 -10.17 1.05
C LYS A 212 7.44 -11.27 1.96
N ASP A 213 6.63 -12.28 2.30
CA ASP A 213 7.06 -13.43 3.10
C ASP A 213 8.12 -14.25 2.37
N LYS A 214 7.84 -14.59 1.10
CA LYS A 214 8.77 -15.38 0.26
C LYS A 214 10.06 -14.61 -0.04
N ALA A 215 9.95 -13.29 -0.27
CA ALA A 215 11.12 -12.43 -0.44
C ALA A 215 11.97 -12.36 0.83
N SER A 216 11.34 -12.26 2.00
CA SER A 216 12.02 -12.24 3.30
C SER A 216 12.72 -13.56 3.60
N LEU A 217 12.09 -14.69 3.29
CA LEU A 217 12.69 -16.02 3.41
C LEU A 217 13.91 -16.14 2.49
N MET A 218 13.76 -15.80 1.22
CA MET A 218 14.86 -15.85 0.25
C MET A 218 16.02 -14.94 0.65
N PHE A 219 15.73 -13.70 1.03
CA PHE A 219 16.74 -12.75 1.52
C PHE A 219 17.52 -13.33 2.71
N THR A 220 16.81 -13.91 3.67
CA THR A 220 17.42 -14.50 4.87
C THR A 220 18.32 -15.68 4.51
N MET A 221 17.87 -16.57 3.63
CA MET A 221 18.67 -17.73 3.19
C MET A 221 19.90 -17.31 2.37
N LEU A 222 19.78 -16.29 1.53
CA LEU A 222 20.91 -15.77 0.72
C LEU A 222 21.97 -15.06 1.57
N ARG A 223 21.61 -14.58 2.74
CA ARG A 223 22.52 -13.89 3.66
C ARG A 223 23.32 -14.88 4.53
N GLU A 224 22.81 -16.09 4.78
CA GLU A 224 23.50 -17.16 5.52
C GLU A 224 24.57 -17.86 4.65
#